data_e353574ded45592fd5e083b62f45e9e0
#
_entry.id   e353574ded45592fd5e083b62f45e9e0
#
_cell.length_a   1.000
_cell.length_b   1.000
_cell.length_c   1.000
_cell.angle_alpha   90.00
_cell.angle_beta   90.00
_cell.angle_gamma   90.00
#
_symmetry.space_group_name_H-M   'P 1'
#
loop_
_entity.id
_entity.type
_entity.pdbx_description
1 polymer ?
#
loop_
_entity_poly.entity_id
_entity_poly.type
_entity_poly.pdbx_seq_one_letter_code
_entity_poly.pdbx_strand_id
1 'polypeptide(L)'
;MIAKWTLIFALTAVGCGGDAPTADAQKDNAAAGSGEAAAPAKIAKFDPAMLKAEALKIALVPSPAEMQKALANAGLTAQLADMVKSRDISMNIENKDQVAVRTGVILADLVLTVKTATKADQLRQLTRIKEGMQILGAGEDVQRTLADLSGRIESDAGSREDLLKEFDELSGVLVPDLTYEAGEWVIPLIKAGSWLEGAHLVAGAIKAENKFEEAGKLLRQPHVIDYFIEYVDREGGEKAPDAVIAKLKETLSTLKEVTGKSVIEEEDVNTIHSATAAVLTML
;
A
#
# COMPACT_ATOMS: atom_id res chain seq x y z
N MET A 1 -11.43 38.90 30.56
CA MET A 1 -10.09 39.46 30.83
C MET A 1 -9.17 38.96 29.71
N ILE A 2 -8.81 39.91 28.86
CA ILE A 2 -8.06 39.67 27.60
C ILE A 2 -6.59 39.94 27.91
N ALA A 3 -5.72 38.99 27.67
CA ALA A 3 -4.27 39.23 27.69
C ALA A 3 -3.71 39.00 26.29
N LYS A 4 -3.43 40.09 25.61
CA LYS A 4 -2.65 40.17 24.38
C LYS A 4 -1.17 40.00 24.72
N TRP A 5 -0.48 39.09 24.02
CA TRP A 5 0.99 39.06 23.97
C TRP A 5 1.44 39.45 22.58
N THR A 6 2.05 40.61 22.51
CA THR A 6 2.73 41.19 21.36
C THR A 6 4.18 40.76 21.45
N LEU A 7 4.73 40.10 20.45
CA LEU A 7 6.17 39.81 20.34
C LEU A 7 6.77 40.64 19.19
N ILE A 8 7.76 41.43 19.57
CA ILE A 8 8.50 42.40 18.78
C ILE A 8 9.56 41.72 17.96
N PHE A 9 9.59 42.02 16.67
CA PHE A 9 10.70 41.72 15.75
C PHE A 9 11.83 42.73 15.97
N ALA A 10 13.03 42.25 16.23
CA ALA A 10 14.26 43.03 16.13
C ALA A 10 15.05 42.58 14.88
N LEU A 11 15.09 43.50 13.94
CA LEU A 11 15.94 43.45 12.76
C LEU A 11 17.30 44.01 13.15
N THR A 12 18.41 43.27 12.92
CA THR A 12 19.76 43.86 12.89
C THR A 12 20.41 43.50 11.57
N ALA A 13 20.62 44.55 10.77
CA ALA A 13 21.47 44.59 9.57
C ALA A 13 22.79 45.24 9.96
N VAL A 14 23.92 44.61 9.60
CA VAL A 14 25.27 45.19 9.47
C VAL A 14 25.94 44.29 8.42
N GLY A 15 26.47 44.69 7.27
CA GLY A 15 27.11 45.89 6.80
C GLY A 15 28.50 45.55 6.33
N CYS A 16 28.69 45.58 5.00
CA CYS A 16 29.83 45.93 4.18
C CYS A 16 31.29 45.56 4.54
N GLY A 17 32.00 45.14 3.49
CA GLY A 17 33.36 45.65 3.17
C GLY A 17 34.40 44.55 2.96
N GLY A 18 34.83 44.33 1.72
CA GLY A 18 36.04 44.87 1.20
C GLY A 18 37.14 43.86 0.96
N ASP A 19 37.55 43.84 -0.29
CA ASP A 19 38.90 43.65 -0.84
C ASP A 19 39.50 42.25 -1.07
N ALA A 20 39.70 42.02 -2.36
CA ALA A 20 40.67 41.06 -2.91
C ALA A 20 42.14 41.59 -2.72
N PRO A 21 43.11 40.72 -2.68
CA PRO A 21 44.16 40.83 -3.70
C PRO A 21 44.59 39.50 -4.35
N THR A 22 44.97 39.69 -5.59
CA THR A 22 45.75 39.00 -6.61
C THR A 22 46.86 38.04 -6.15
N ALA A 23 46.91 36.94 -6.91
CA ALA A 23 48.05 36.21 -7.52
C ALA A 23 49.30 35.89 -6.69
N ASP A 24 49.64 34.61 -6.61
CA ASP A 24 50.83 34.10 -7.32
C ASP A 24 50.86 32.56 -7.40
N ALA A 25 51.48 32.11 -8.45
CA ALA A 25 51.63 30.74 -8.88
C ALA A 25 52.63 29.96 -8.03
N GLN A 26 52.35 28.65 -7.80
CA GLN A 26 53.43 27.67 -7.81
C GLN A 26 52.91 26.29 -8.23
N LYS A 27 53.48 25.78 -9.30
CA LYS A 27 53.41 24.40 -9.78
C LYS A 27 54.13 23.49 -8.77
N ASP A 28 53.62 22.30 -8.55
CA ASP A 28 54.31 21.07 -8.91
C ASP A 28 53.53 19.79 -8.49
N ASN A 29 53.49 18.90 -9.44
CA ASN A 29 53.52 17.44 -9.43
C ASN A 29 52.32 16.59 -8.87
N ALA A 30 51.58 16.08 -9.80
CA ALA A 30 51.47 14.65 -10.22
C ALA A 30 51.25 13.59 -9.12
N ALA A 31 50.03 13.08 -9.05
CA ALA A 31 49.79 11.64 -8.99
C ALA A 31 48.42 11.32 -9.58
N ALA A 32 48.44 10.52 -10.62
CA ALA A 32 47.27 10.01 -11.31
C ALA A 32 46.49 9.07 -10.40
N GLY A 33 45.23 9.43 -10.12
CA GLY A 33 44.20 8.55 -9.63
C GLY A 33 43.04 8.63 -10.61
N SER A 34 42.99 7.71 -11.56
CA SER A 34 41.86 7.53 -12.47
C SER A 34 40.66 6.98 -11.69
N GLY A 35 39.94 7.91 -11.06
CA GLY A 35 38.58 7.67 -10.60
C GLY A 35 37.68 7.74 -11.81
N GLU A 36 37.30 6.61 -12.34
CA GLU A 36 36.23 6.46 -13.32
C GLU A 36 34.95 7.07 -12.73
N ALA A 37 34.61 8.26 -13.20
CA ALA A 37 33.35 8.90 -12.84
C ALA A 37 32.23 8.02 -13.35
N ALA A 38 31.51 7.41 -12.43
CA ALA A 38 30.28 6.68 -12.75
C ALA A 38 29.40 7.60 -13.61
N ALA A 39 29.06 7.13 -14.79
CA ALA A 39 28.17 7.85 -15.71
C ALA A 39 26.86 8.14 -14.95
N PRO A 40 26.29 9.36 -15.07
CA PRO A 40 25.02 9.67 -14.42
C PRO A 40 23.98 8.68 -14.92
N ALA A 41 23.28 8.03 -13.97
CA ALA A 41 22.19 7.14 -14.27
C ALA A 41 21.23 7.87 -15.22
N LYS A 42 20.96 7.25 -16.37
CA LYS A 42 20.00 7.81 -17.33
C LYS A 42 18.66 7.92 -16.61
N ILE A 43 18.27 9.15 -16.27
CA ILE A 43 16.92 9.45 -15.83
C ILE A 43 16.01 8.97 -16.97
N ALA A 44 15.22 7.94 -16.73
CA ALA A 44 14.27 7.45 -17.69
C ALA A 44 13.39 8.64 -18.10
N LYS A 45 13.27 8.88 -19.41
CA LYS A 45 12.44 9.99 -19.90
C LYS A 45 11.02 9.73 -19.44
N PHE A 46 10.47 10.68 -18.67
CA PHE A 46 9.08 10.72 -18.28
C PHE A 46 8.20 10.62 -19.54
N ASP A 47 7.43 9.54 -19.64
CA ASP A 47 6.46 9.33 -20.71
C ASP A 47 5.03 9.40 -20.13
N PRO A 48 4.30 10.51 -20.36
CA PRO A 48 2.95 10.68 -19.85
C PRO A 48 1.95 9.63 -20.36
N ALA A 49 2.22 9.00 -21.51
CA ALA A 49 1.35 7.97 -22.05
C ALA A 49 1.49 6.65 -21.26
N MET A 50 2.72 6.32 -20.84
CA MET A 50 2.96 5.16 -19.98
C MET A 50 2.31 5.32 -18.60
N LEU A 51 2.40 6.51 -17.99
CA LEU A 51 1.75 6.79 -16.71
C LEU A 51 0.22 6.67 -16.78
N LYS A 52 -0.36 7.19 -17.85
CA LYS A 52 -1.82 7.07 -18.05
C LYS A 52 -2.24 5.61 -18.24
N ALA A 53 -1.46 4.81 -18.97
CA ALA A 53 -1.72 3.39 -19.16
C ALA A 53 -1.60 2.60 -17.84
N GLU A 54 -0.59 2.90 -17.03
CA GLU A 54 -0.39 2.31 -15.70
C GLU A 54 -1.55 2.67 -14.75
N ALA A 55 -1.92 3.96 -14.70
CA ALA A 55 -3.05 4.42 -13.88
C ALA A 55 -4.37 3.74 -14.26
N LEU A 56 -4.60 3.51 -15.55
CA LEU A 56 -5.78 2.77 -16.02
C LEU A 56 -5.74 1.30 -15.60
N LYS A 57 -4.60 0.64 -15.66
CA LYS A 57 -4.45 -0.76 -15.21
C LYS A 57 -4.64 -0.88 -13.70
N ILE A 58 -4.05 0.01 -12.92
CA ILE A 58 -4.17 0.01 -11.46
C ILE A 58 -5.60 0.32 -11.00
N ALA A 59 -6.37 1.06 -11.79
CA ALA A 59 -7.78 1.33 -11.52
C ALA A 59 -8.68 0.08 -11.69
N LEU A 60 -8.17 -0.98 -12.35
CA LEU A 60 -8.88 -2.26 -12.46
C LEU A 60 -8.75 -3.13 -11.21
N VAL A 61 -7.82 -2.80 -10.29
CA VAL A 61 -7.67 -3.52 -9.03
C VAL A 61 -8.82 -3.13 -8.10
N PRO A 62 -9.70 -4.06 -7.70
CA PRO A 62 -10.83 -3.75 -6.84
C PRO A 62 -10.36 -3.13 -5.52
N SER A 63 -11.10 -2.12 -5.07
CA SER A 63 -10.86 -1.57 -3.72
C SER A 63 -11.33 -2.58 -2.65
N PRO A 64 -10.78 -2.52 -1.43
CA PRO A 64 -11.29 -3.32 -0.31
C PRO A 64 -12.78 -3.08 -0.05
N ALA A 65 -13.30 -1.88 -0.29
CA ALA A 65 -14.71 -1.56 -0.11
C ALA A 65 -15.60 -2.24 -1.18
N GLU A 66 -15.15 -2.30 -2.42
CA GLU A 66 -15.82 -3.07 -3.48
C GLU A 66 -15.87 -4.57 -3.15
N MET A 67 -14.75 -5.12 -2.67
CA MET A 67 -14.69 -6.51 -2.22
C MET A 67 -15.62 -6.76 -1.03
N GLN A 68 -15.65 -5.88 -0.03
CA GLN A 68 -16.55 -5.97 1.12
C GLN A 68 -18.02 -5.97 0.70
N LYS A 69 -18.37 -5.09 -0.25
CA LYS A 69 -19.73 -5.05 -0.81
C LYS A 69 -20.09 -6.33 -1.55
N ALA A 70 -19.16 -6.89 -2.32
CA ALA A 70 -19.37 -8.16 -3.02
C ALA A 70 -19.56 -9.33 -2.04
N LEU A 71 -18.73 -9.41 -0.98
CA LEU A 71 -18.86 -10.39 0.08
C LEU A 71 -20.19 -10.25 0.85
N ALA A 72 -20.60 -9.01 1.17
CA ALA A 72 -21.87 -8.74 1.83
C ALA A 72 -23.06 -9.20 0.98
N ASN A 73 -23.05 -8.93 -0.33
CA ASN A 73 -24.08 -9.37 -1.26
C ASN A 73 -24.16 -10.91 -1.37
N ALA A 74 -23.04 -11.60 -1.24
CA ALA A 74 -22.97 -13.06 -1.23
C ALA A 74 -23.28 -13.67 0.17
N GLY A 75 -23.44 -12.84 1.21
CA GLY A 75 -23.64 -13.29 2.60
C GLY A 75 -22.41 -13.98 3.20
N LEU A 76 -21.20 -13.50 2.87
CA LEU A 76 -19.91 -14.09 3.23
C LEU A 76 -19.12 -13.25 4.24
N THR A 77 -19.77 -12.42 5.05
CA THR A 77 -19.06 -11.50 5.96
C THR A 77 -18.95 -11.99 7.39
N ALA A 78 -19.67 -13.04 7.78
CA ALA A 78 -19.86 -13.42 9.18
C ALA A 78 -18.54 -13.78 9.89
N GLN A 79 -17.63 -14.46 9.21
CA GLN A 79 -16.40 -15.02 9.80
C GLN A 79 -15.13 -14.19 9.53
N LEU A 80 -15.23 -13.11 8.75
CA LEU A 80 -14.05 -12.34 8.33
C LEU A 80 -13.23 -11.80 9.50
N ALA A 81 -13.89 -11.28 10.54
CA ALA A 81 -13.20 -10.74 11.71
C ALA A 81 -12.38 -11.81 12.46
N ASP A 82 -12.90 -13.03 12.56
CA ASP A 82 -12.18 -14.13 13.22
C ASP A 82 -10.99 -14.61 12.40
N MET A 83 -11.06 -14.58 11.07
CA MET A 83 -9.94 -14.92 10.19
C MET A 83 -8.74 -13.97 10.34
N VAL A 84 -9.02 -12.69 10.62
CA VAL A 84 -7.99 -11.62 10.73
C VAL A 84 -7.46 -11.50 12.16
N LYS A 85 -8.20 -11.90 13.16
CA LYS A 85 -7.95 -11.65 14.60
C LYS A 85 -6.59 -12.15 15.12
N SER A 86 -6.06 -13.21 14.55
CA SER A 86 -4.81 -13.84 15.00
C SER A 86 -3.55 -13.27 14.37
N ARG A 87 -3.65 -12.34 13.41
CA ARG A 87 -2.50 -11.80 12.71
C ARG A 87 -2.01 -10.49 13.34
N ASP A 88 -0.74 -10.47 13.71
CA ASP A 88 -0.05 -9.24 14.12
C ASP A 88 1.04 -8.90 13.10
N ILE A 89 0.72 -8.01 12.17
CA ILE A 89 1.64 -7.55 11.13
C ILE A 89 2.39 -6.33 11.66
N SER A 90 3.69 -6.49 11.93
CA SER A 90 4.56 -5.40 12.38
C SER A 90 4.89 -4.44 11.24
N MET A 91 4.87 -3.14 11.51
CA MET A 91 5.39 -2.10 10.60
C MET A 91 6.85 -1.78 10.85
N ASN A 92 7.46 -2.32 11.91
CA ASN A 92 8.87 -2.08 12.25
C ASN A 92 9.80 -2.93 11.38
N ILE A 93 9.95 -2.55 10.12
CA ILE A 93 10.85 -3.14 9.13
C ILE A 93 11.52 -2.04 8.33
N GLU A 94 12.75 -2.31 7.85
CA GLU A 94 13.54 -1.32 7.11
C GLU A 94 13.09 -1.14 5.66
N ASN A 95 12.54 -2.20 5.06
CA ASN A 95 12.16 -2.20 3.64
C ASN A 95 10.82 -1.50 3.44
N LYS A 96 10.84 -0.31 2.83
CA LYS A 96 9.64 0.50 2.55
C LYS A 96 8.67 -0.18 1.58
N ASP A 97 9.15 -0.98 0.63
CA ASP A 97 8.28 -1.72 -0.28
C ASP A 97 7.44 -2.74 0.50
N GLN A 98 8.04 -3.44 1.46
CA GLN A 98 7.30 -4.33 2.36
C GLN A 98 6.34 -3.56 3.26
N VAL A 99 6.71 -2.38 3.77
CA VAL A 99 5.78 -1.52 4.54
C VAL A 99 4.57 -1.17 3.69
N ALA A 100 4.76 -0.81 2.42
CA ALA A 100 3.65 -0.48 1.53
C ALA A 100 2.70 -1.68 1.32
N VAL A 101 3.24 -2.87 1.04
CA VAL A 101 2.43 -4.10 0.90
C VAL A 101 1.70 -4.42 2.20
N ARG A 102 2.37 -4.39 3.36
CA ARG A 102 1.76 -4.63 4.69
C ARG A 102 0.68 -3.62 5.01
N THR A 103 0.88 -2.35 4.67
CA THR A 103 -0.15 -1.31 4.84
C THR A 103 -1.39 -1.64 4.03
N GLY A 104 -1.21 -2.12 2.79
CA GLY A 104 -2.31 -2.59 1.96
C GLY A 104 -3.05 -3.79 2.56
N VAL A 105 -2.33 -4.78 3.10
CA VAL A 105 -2.92 -5.94 3.78
C VAL A 105 -3.80 -5.48 4.95
N ILE A 106 -3.27 -4.63 5.85
CA ILE A 106 -4.03 -4.17 7.02
C ILE A 106 -5.20 -3.27 6.61
N LEU A 107 -5.07 -2.50 5.53
CA LEU A 107 -6.18 -1.73 4.98
C LEU A 107 -7.32 -2.65 4.51
N ALA A 108 -7.00 -3.75 3.84
CA ALA A 108 -8.00 -4.75 3.46
C ALA A 108 -8.63 -5.41 4.70
N ASP A 109 -7.84 -5.78 5.70
CA ASP A 109 -8.32 -6.31 6.97
C ASP A 109 -9.35 -5.37 7.61
N LEU A 110 -9.01 -4.09 7.75
CA LEU A 110 -9.88 -3.08 8.36
C LEU A 110 -11.20 -2.94 7.59
N VAL A 111 -11.12 -2.77 6.28
CA VAL A 111 -12.31 -2.50 5.44
C VAL A 111 -13.19 -3.73 5.32
N LEU A 112 -12.62 -4.90 5.06
CA LEU A 112 -13.39 -6.13 4.89
C LEU A 112 -14.08 -6.57 6.19
N THR A 113 -13.48 -6.29 7.33
CA THR A 113 -14.03 -6.65 8.65
C THR A 113 -14.82 -5.53 9.34
N VAL A 114 -14.96 -4.36 8.71
CA VAL A 114 -15.57 -3.17 9.33
C VAL A 114 -16.94 -3.44 9.97
N LYS A 115 -17.74 -4.35 9.42
CA LYS A 115 -19.08 -4.71 9.93
C LYS A 115 -19.06 -5.69 11.09
N THR A 116 -18.00 -6.48 11.23
CA THR A 116 -17.93 -7.62 12.18
C THR A 116 -16.84 -7.47 13.24
N ALA A 117 -15.77 -6.71 12.96
CA ALA A 117 -14.68 -6.48 13.90
C ALA A 117 -15.12 -5.69 15.13
N THR A 118 -14.45 -5.95 16.25
CA THR A 118 -14.62 -5.14 17.47
C THR A 118 -14.01 -3.75 17.30
N LYS A 119 -14.48 -2.76 18.08
CA LYS A 119 -13.88 -1.42 18.12
C LYS A 119 -12.37 -1.49 18.40
N ALA A 120 -11.95 -2.31 19.33
CA ALA A 120 -10.54 -2.47 19.69
C ALA A 120 -9.70 -3.01 18.52
N ASP A 121 -10.24 -3.95 17.74
CA ASP A 121 -9.57 -4.48 16.55
C ASP A 121 -9.47 -3.43 15.44
N GLN A 122 -10.53 -2.66 15.19
CA GLN A 122 -10.53 -1.57 14.22
C GLN A 122 -9.49 -0.49 14.57
N LEU A 123 -9.45 -0.06 15.83
CA LEU A 123 -8.46 0.93 16.30
C LEU A 123 -7.03 0.41 16.20
N ARG A 124 -6.80 -0.87 16.50
CA ARG A 124 -5.49 -1.50 16.34
C ARG A 124 -5.05 -1.49 14.88
N GLN A 125 -5.93 -1.90 13.96
CA GLN A 125 -5.65 -1.90 12.51
C GLN A 125 -5.38 -0.48 12.00
N LEU A 126 -6.20 0.49 12.41
CA LEU A 126 -6.04 1.90 12.02
C LEU A 126 -4.72 2.49 12.54
N THR A 127 -4.31 2.13 13.75
CA THR A 127 -3.00 2.50 14.31
C THR A 127 -1.86 1.97 13.44
N ARG A 128 -1.93 0.71 13.00
CA ARG A 128 -0.94 0.12 12.11
C ARG A 128 -0.90 0.78 10.73
N ILE A 129 -2.06 1.11 10.17
CA ILE A 129 -2.15 1.86 8.92
C ILE A 129 -1.46 3.22 9.08
N LYS A 130 -1.73 3.93 10.17
CA LYS A 130 -1.11 5.21 10.48
C LYS A 130 0.42 5.12 10.58
N GLU A 131 0.93 4.10 11.27
CA GLU A 131 2.36 3.81 11.35
C GLU A 131 2.96 3.55 9.95
N GLY A 132 2.33 2.70 9.16
CA GLY A 132 2.76 2.41 7.79
C GLY A 132 2.78 3.66 6.91
N MET A 133 1.71 4.45 6.92
CA MET A 133 1.61 5.70 6.16
C MET A 133 2.68 6.71 6.58
N GLN A 134 2.98 6.81 7.87
CA GLN A 134 4.03 7.69 8.37
C GLN A 134 5.43 7.26 7.89
N ILE A 135 5.75 5.97 7.91
CA ILE A 135 7.01 5.42 7.39
C ILE A 135 7.14 5.66 5.88
N LEU A 136 6.03 5.59 5.16
CA LEU A 136 5.96 5.84 3.71
C LEU A 136 6.07 7.32 3.37
N GLY A 137 5.96 8.23 4.34
CA GLY A 137 6.12 9.67 4.13
C GLY A 137 4.81 10.40 3.88
N ALA A 138 3.68 9.82 4.30
CA ALA A 138 2.37 10.50 4.18
C ALA A 138 2.33 11.80 4.99
N GLY A 139 1.85 12.86 4.37
CA GLY A 139 1.78 14.19 4.93
C GLY A 139 0.80 14.38 6.09
N GLU A 140 0.79 15.61 6.60
CA GLU A 140 -0.02 15.95 7.78
C GLU A 140 -1.53 15.77 7.53
N ASP A 141 -2.02 16.01 6.31
CA ASP A 141 -3.43 15.88 5.98
C ASP A 141 -3.91 14.43 6.05
N VAL A 142 -3.11 13.49 5.53
CA VAL A 142 -3.35 12.05 5.66
C VAL A 142 -3.35 11.63 7.13
N GLN A 143 -2.35 12.07 7.89
CA GLN A 143 -2.24 11.77 9.33
C GLN A 143 -3.42 12.31 10.12
N ARG A 144 -3.90 13.51 9.79
CA ARG A 144 -5.09 14.14 10.40
C ARG A 144 -6.35 13.35 10.08
N THR A 145 -6.56 12.96 8.82
CA THR A 145 -7.71 12.14 8.41
C THR A 145 -7.76 10.82 9.15
N LEU A 146 -6.62 10.14 9.30
CA LEU A 146 -6.52 8.88 10.06
C LEU A 146 -6.79 9.08 11.56
N ALA A 147 -6.38 10.23 12.12
CA ALA A 147 -6.66 10.59 13.52
C ALA A 147 -8.17 10.89 13.74
N ASP A 148 -8.81 11.59 12.81
CA ASP A 148 -10.25 11.88 12.86
C ASP A 148 -11.08 10.59 12.77
N LEU A 149 -10.68 9.65 11.90
CA LEU A 149 -11.30 8.32 11.82
C LEU A 149 -11.17 7.55 13.15
N SER A 150 -9.98 7.59 13.77
CA SER A 150 -9.77 6.99 15.09
C SER A 150 -10.72 7.57 16.14
N GLY A 151 -10.82 8.90 16.20
CA GLY A 151 -11.72 9.58 17.15
C GLY A 151 -13.19 9.25 16.93
N ARG A 152 -13.60 9.06 15.68
CA ARG A 152 -14.99 8.66 15.35
C ARG A 152 -15.29 7.22 15.76
N ILE A 153 -14.34 6.30 15.52
CA ILE A 153 -14.47 4.92 15.99
C ILE A 153 -14.49 4.88 17.52
N GLU A 154 -13.61 5.63 18.20
CA GLU A 154 -13.56 5.71 19.67
C GLU A 154 -14.87 6.21 20.28
N SER A 155 -15.46 7.23 19.69
CA SER A 155 -16.69 7.88 20.18
C SER A 155 -17.98 7.19 19.69
N ASP A 156 -17.90 6.11 18.91
CA ASP A 156 -19.04 5.50 18.22
C ASP A 156 -19.84 6.51 17.36
N ALA A 157 -19.14 7.51 16.81
CA ALA A 157 -19.72 8.51 15.96
C ALA A 157 -19.85 8.03 14.51
N GLY A 158 -21.08 7.76 14.10
CA GLY A 158 -21.40 7.27 12.76
C GLY A 158 -21.72 5.79 12.71
N SER A 159 -22.36 5.40 11.62
CA SER A 159 -22.68 4.00 11.37
C SER A 159 -21.46 3.28 10.75
N ARG A 160 -21.50 1.95 10.78
CA ARG A 160 -20.47 1.12 10.10
C ARG A 160 -20.49 1.32 8.57
N GLU A 161 -21.64 1.66 8.01
CA GLU A 161 -21.82 2.05 6.61
C GLU A 161 -21.13 3.38 6.29
N ASP A 162 -21.20 4.36 7.20
CA ASP A 162 -20.50 5.65 7.05
C ASP A 162 -18.99 5.44 7.11
N LEU A 163 -18.50 4.62 8.04
CA LEU A 163 -17.08 4.26 8.13
C LEU A 163 -16.60 3.56 6.86
N LEU A 164 -17.41 2.65 6.29
CA LEU A 164 -17.05 1.99 5.04
C LEU A 164 -16.89 2.97 3.87
N LYS A 165 -17.78 3.96 3.76
CA LYS A 165 -17.66 5.01 2.74
C LYS A 165 -16.41 5.84 2.93
N GLU A 166 -16.09 6.21 4.16
CA GLU A 166 -14.89 6.98 4.46
C GLU A 166 -13.61 6.22 4.19
N PHE A 167 -13.59 4.92 4.48
CA PHE A 167 -12.44 4.08 4.08
C PHE A 167 -12.31 3.95 2.56
N ASP A 168 -13.43 3.94 1.82
CA ASP A 168 -13.40 3.93 0.35
C ASP A 168 -12.90 5.28 -0.20
N GLU A 169 -13.42 6.38 0.32
CA GLU A 169 -12.96 7.74 0.03
C GLU A 169 -11.48 7.92 0.40
N LEU A 170 -11.07 7.43 1.58
CA LEU A 170 -9.69 7.44 2.03
C LEU A 170 -8.78 6.70 1.05
N SER A 171 -9.19 5.53 0.58
CA SER A 171 -8.44 4.78 -0.44
C SER A 171 -8.30 5.56 -1.76
N GLY A 172 -9.30 6.39 -2.11
CA GLY A 172 -9.29 7.25 -3.28
C GLY A 172 -8.47 8.54 -3.11
N VAL A 173 -8.40 9.10 -1.89
CA VAL A 173 -7.70 10.36 -1.57
C VAL A 173 -6.27 10.10 -1.12
N LEU A 174 -6.02 9.09 -0.29
CA LEU A 174 -4.67 8.73 0.18
C LEU A 174 -3.72 8.41 -0.98
N VAL A 175 -4.25 7.85 -2.05
CA VAL A 175 -3.47 7.43 -3.21
C VAL A 175 -2.80 8.61 -3.91
N PRO A 176 -3.49 9.71 -4.28
CA PRO A 176 -2.86 10.87 -4.90
C PRO A 176 -1.87 11.59 -3.98
N ASP A 177 -2.19 11.75 -2.70
CA ASP A 177 -1.34 12.46 -1.75
C ASP A 177 -0.05 11.67 -1.47
N LEU A 178 -0.15 10.36 -1.30
CA LEU A 178 1.02 9.48 -1.19
C LEU A 178 1.89 9.49 -2.45
N THR A 179 1.27 9.58 -3.64
CA THR A 179 2.03 9.68 -4.90
C THR A 179 2.91 10.91 -4.91
N TYR A 180 2.36 12.04 -4.46
CA TYR A 180 3.07 13.31 -4.44
C TYR A 180 4.25 13.30 -3.45
N GLU A 181 4.07 12.69 -2.28
CA GLU A 181 5.03 12.75 -1.17
C GLU A 181 6.00 11.57 -1.11
N ALA A 182 5.51 10.36 -1.34
CA ALA A 182 6.29 9.12 -1.25
C ALA A 182 6.78 8.60 -2.61
N GLY A 183 6.17 9.03 -3.70
CA GLY A 183 6.45 8.58 -5.07
C GLY A 183 5.42 7.59 -5.61
N GLU A 184 5.37 7.48 -6.93
CA GLU A 184 4.37 6.69 -7.67
C GLU A 184 4.42 5.18 -7.37
N TRP A 185 5.56 4.67 -6.90
CA TRP A 185 5.80 3.25 -6.62
C TRP A 185 4.98 2.70 -5.43
N VAL A 186 4.57 3.56 -4.51
CA VAL A 186 3.89 3.15 -3.25
C VAL A 186 2.50 2.57 -3.55
N ILE A 187 1.78 3.17 -4.50
CA ILE A 187 0.38 2.82 -4.78
C ILE A 187 0.21 1.40 -5.30
N PRO A 188 0.96 0.95 -6.32
CA PRO A 188 0.87 -0.42 -6.78
C PRO A 188 1.12 -1.44 -5.67
N LEU A 189 2.04 -1.15 -4.75
CA LEU A 189 2.37 -2.06 -3.64
C LEU A 189 1.28 -2.11 -2.57
N ILE A 190 0.69 -0.96 -2.19
CA ILE A 190 -0.47 -0.92 -1.28
C ILE A 190 -1.65 -1.69 -1.91
N LYS A 191 -1.93 -1.45 -3.19
CA LYS A 191 -3.00 -2.17 -3.90
C LYS A 191 -2.73 -3.66 -4.03
N ALA A 192 -1.46 -4.06 -4.27
CA ALA A 192 -1.08 -5.47 -4.30
C ALA A 192 -1.33 -6.16 -2.95
N GLY A 193 -0.94 -5.52 -1.84
CA GLY A 193 -1.21 -6.02 -0.50
C GLY A 193 -2.71 -6.14 -0.21
N SER A 194 -3.48 -5.10 -0.54
CA SER A 194 -4.93 -5.10 -0.34
C SER A 194 -5.63 -6.17 -1.16
N TRP A 195 -5.24 -6.34 -2.42
CA TRP A 195 -5.84 -7.34 -3.29
C TRP A 195 -5.48 -8.76 -2.88
N LEU A 196 -4.21 -9.00 -2.52
CA LEU A 196 -3.74 -10.32 -2.06
C LEU A 196 -4.49 -10.77 -0.82
N GLU A 197 -4.63 -9.86 0.16
CA GLU A 197 -5.40 -10.11 1.36
C GLU A 197 -6.89 -10.30 1.06
N GLY A 198 -7.44 -9.45 0.20
CA GLY A 198 -8.82 -9.60 -0.25
C GLY A 198 -9.10 -10.97 -0.87
N ALA A 199 -8.23 -11.43 -1.77
CA ALA A 199 -8.35 -12.75 -2.40
C ALA A 199 -8.25 -13.88 -1.36
N HIS A 200 -7.35 -13.74 -0.36
CA HIS A 200 -7.20 -14.69 0.74
C HIS A 200 -8.48 -14.80 1.59
N LEU A 201 -9.00 -13.66 2.03
CA LEU A 201 -10.20 -13.61 2.89
C LEU A 201 -11.45 -14.05 2.13
N VAL A 202 -11.58 -13.67 0.84
CA VAL A 202 -12.70 -14.13 0.01
C VAL A 202 -12.68 -15.65 -0.15
N ALA A 203 -11.53 -16.23 -0.47
CA ALA A 203 -11.40 -17.69 -0.57
C ALA A 203 -11.67 -18.37 0.78
N GLY A 204 -11.16 -17.81 1.88
CA GLY A 204 -11.42 -18.28 3.23
C GLY A 204 -12.90 -18.24 3.60
N ALA A 205 -13.60 -17.15 3.28
CA ALA A 205 -15.03 -17.00 3.57
C ALA A 205 -15.90 -17.98 2.75
N ILE A 206 -15.58 -18.18 1.47
CA ILE A 206 -16.24 -19.19 0.61
C ILE A 206 -16.10 -20.56 1.23
N LYS A 207 -14.91 -20.94 1.69
CA LYS A 207 -14.66 -22.23 2.36
C LYS A 207 -15.43 -22.37 3.66
N ALA A 208 -15.38 -21.36 4.51
CA ALA A 208 -16.01 -21.39 5.82
C ALA A 208 -17.55 -21.52 5.74
N GLU A 209 -18.16 -20.87 4.74
CA GLU A 209 -19.60 -20.89 4.50
C GLU A 209 -20.03 -21.98 3.48
N ASN A 210 -19.07 -22.74 2.93
CA ASN A 210 -19.32 -23.78 1.93
C ASN A 210 -20.09 -23.27 0.68
N LYS A 211 -19.79 -22.02 0.24
CA LYS A 211 -20.47 -21.34 -0.87
C LYS A 211 -19.60 -21.30 -2.13
N PHE A 212 -19.17 -22.44 -2.62
CA PHE A 212 -18.25 -22.57 -3.76
C PHE A 212 -18.86 -22.04 -5.08
N GLU A 213 -20.17 -22.00 -5.21
CA GLU A 213 -20.88 -21.42 -6.36
C GLU A 213 -20.62 -19.91 -6.53
N GLU A 214 -20.22 -19.20 -5.47
CA GLU A 214 -19.87 -17.79 -5.54
C GLU A 214 -18.43 -17.53 -6.01
N ALA A 215 -17.58 -18.56 -6.03
CA ALA A 215 -16.15 -18.43 -6.34
C ALA A 215 -15.87 -17.79 -7.71
N GLY A 216 -16.62 -18.19 -8.72
CA GLY A 216 -16.48 -17.64 -10.08
C GLY A 216 -16.78 -16.14 -10.18
N LYS A 217 -17.69 -15.63 -9.33
CA LYS A 217 -18.03 -14.20 -9.29
C LYS A 217 -17.04 -13.37 -8.49
N LEU A 218 -16.51 -13.92 -7.41
CA LEU A 218 -15.71 -13.19 -6.43
C LEU A 218 -14.21 -13.29 -6.69
N LEU A 219 -13.72 -14.42 -7.20
CA LEU A 219 -12.28 -14.70 -7.34
C LEU A 219 -11.76 -14.56 -8.78
N ARG A 220 -12.63 -14.53 -9.80
CA ARG A 220 -12.21 -14.43 -11.20
C ARG A 220 -11.83 -13.02 -11.57
N GLN A 221 -10.55 -12.69 -11.45
CA GLN A 221 -9.99 -11.36 -11.70
C GLN A 221 -8.72 -11.45 -12.58
N PRO A 222 -8.79 -12.01 -13.81
CA PRO A 222 -7.61 -12.29 -14.61
C PRO A 222 -6.81 -11.03 -14.95
N HIS A 223 -7.47 -9.90 -15.20
CA HIS A 223 -6.79 -8.64 -15.54
C HIS A 223 -5.96 -8.09 -14.39
N VAL A 224 -6.40 -8.30 -13.14
CA VAL A 224 -5.66 -7.90 -11.94
C VAL A 224 -4.40 -8.74 -11.79
N ILE A 225 -4.53 -10.05 -12.02
CA ILE A 225 -3.39 -10.98 -11.93
C ILE A 225 -2.38 -10.67 -13.03
N ASP A 226 -2.82 -10.44 -14.26
CA ASP A 226 -1.95 -10.06 -15.37
C ASP A 226 -1.20 -8.75 -15.07
N TYR A 227 -1.89 -7.76 -14.50
CA TYR A 227 -1.26 -6.52 -14.07
C TYR A 227 -0.13 -6.76 -13.05
N PHE A 228 -0.37 -7.57 -12.01
CA PHE A 228 0.65 -7.84 -11.01
C PHE A 228 1.80 -8.71 -11.54
N ILE A 229 1.55 -9.62 -12.46
CA ILE A 229 2.63 -10.36 -13.15
C ILE A 229 3.53 -9.37 -13.91
N GLU A 230 2.95 -8.48 -14.73
CA GLU A 230 3.71 -7.47 -15.46
C GLU A 230 4.48 -6.54 -14.50
N TYR A 231 3.88 -6.15 -13.39
CA TYR A 231 4.52 -5.30 -12.38
C TYR A 231 5.73 -6.00 -11.73
N VAL A 232 5.57 -7.25 -11.28
CA VAL A 232 6.65 -8.02 -10.65
C VAL A 232 7.78 -8.32 -11.65
N ASP A 233 7.47 -8.56 -12.92
CA ASP A 233 8.48 -8.80 -13.95
C ASP A 233 9.31 -7.54 -14.25
N ARG A 234 8.68 -6.36 -14.22
CA ARG A 234 9.33 -5.08 -14.51
C ARG A 234 10.13 -4.54 -13.31
N GLU A 235 9.55 -4.59 -12.10
CA GLU A 235 10.03 -3.88 -10.93
C GLU A 235 10.62 -4.79 -9.84
N GLY A 236 10.30 -6.09 -9.86
CA GLY A 236 10.59 -7.00 -8.75
C GLY A 236 12.07 -7.26 -8.51
N GLY A 237 12.88 -7.33 -9.57
CA GLY A 237 14.27 -7.80 -9.49
C GLY A 237 15.23 -6.92 -8.67
N GLU A 238 14.88 -5.64 -8.43
CA GLU A 238 15.71 -4.70 -7.68
C GLU A 238 15.16 -4.40 -6.27
N LYS A 239 13.92 -4.82 -5.97
CA LYS A 239 13.18 -4.35 -4.79
C LYS A 239 13.00 -5.40 -3.69
N ALA A 240 13.18 -6.68 -3.98
CA ALA A 240 13.01 -7.73 -2.99
C ALA A 240 14.00 -8.88 -3.22
N PRO A 241 14.27 -9.70 -2.18
CA PRO A 241 15.10 -10.90 -2.33
C PRO A 241 14.57 -11.85 -3.39
N ASP A 242 15.45 -12.47 -4.16
CA ASP A 242 15.10 -13.39 -5.27
C ASP A 242 14.09 -14.46 -4.86
N ALA A 243 14.21 -15.00 -3.64
CA ALA A 243 13.29 -16.01 -3.11
C ALA A 243 11.85 -15.48 -2.95
N VAL A 244 11.70 -14.22 -2.55
CA VAL A 244 10.38 -13.56 -2.42
C VAL A 244 9.77 -13.33 -3.80
N ILE A 245 10.58 -12.83 -4.75
CA ILE A 245 10.13 -12.61 -6.13
C ILE A 245 9.75 -13.94 -6.79
N ALA A 246 10.53 -14.99 -6.61
CA ALA A 246 10.23 -16.32 -7.14
C ALA A 246 8.88 -16.84 -6.58
N LYS A 247 8.65 -16.67 -5.27
CA LYS A 247 7.39 -17.10 -4.64
C LYS A 247 6.20 -16.28 -5.10
N LEU A 248 6.35 -14.96 -5.28
CA LEU A 248 5.32 -14.12 -5.85
C LEU A 248 4.95 -14.54 -7.29
N LYS A 249 5.95 -14.78 -8.14
CA LYS A 249 5.72 -15.24 -9.52
C LYS A 249 5.04 -16.61 -9.57
N GLU A 250 5.46 -17.55 -8.73
CA GLU A 250 4.82 -18.86 -8.59
C GLU A 250 3.34 -18.70 -8.19
N THR A 251 3.09 -17.89 -7.17
CA THR A 251 1.72 -17.63 -6.67
C THR A 251 0.85 -16.97 -7.74
N LEU A 252 1.32 -15.90 -8.37
CA LEU A 252 0.58 -15.22 -9.43
C LEU A 252 0.31 -16.15 -10.64
N SER A 253 1.27 -17.02 -11.01
CA SER A 253 1.08 -18.01 -12.05
C SER A 253 -0.02 -19.02 -11.69
N THR A 254 0.01 -19.53 -10.45
CA THR A 254 -1.02 -20.43 -9.92
C THR A 254 -2.40 -19.76 -9.93
N LEU A 255 -2.48 -18.52 -9.46
CA LEU A 255 -3.75 -17.75 -9.46
C LEU A 255 -4.26 -17.52 -10.88
N LYS A 256 -3.38 -17.23 -11.85
CA LYS A 256 -3.74 -17.06 -13.25
C LYS A 256 -4.33 -18.32 -13.85
N GLU A 257 -3.69 -19.48 -13.61
CA GLU A 257 -4.17 -20.77 -14.08
C GLU A 257 -5.57 -21.08 -13.52
N VAL A 258 -5.74 -20.97 -12.20
CA VAL A 258 -6.98 -21.30 -11.52
C VAL A 258 -8.11 -20.37 -11.94
N THR A 259 -7.87 -19.05 -11.94
CA THR A 259 -8.92 -18.06 -12.30
C THR A 259 -9.23 -18.02 -13.78
N GLY A 260 -8.41 -18.59 -14.63
CA GLY A 260 -8.64 -18.78 -16.06
C GLY A 260 -9.61 -19.91 -16.40
N LYS A 261 -9.91 -20.81 -15.47
CA LYS A 261 -10.86 -21.92 -15.68
C LYS A 261 -12.27 -21.40 -15.91
N SER A 262 -13.07 -22.14 -16.68
CA SER A 262 -14.48 -21.81 -16.94
C SER A 262 -15.35 -21.88 -15.67
N VAL A 263 -15.01 -22.80 -14.77
CA VAL A 263 -15.61 -22.98 -13.44
C VAL A 263 -14.48 -23.00 -12.41
N ILE A 264 -14.67 -22.31 -11.29
CA ILE A 264 -13.78 -22.34 -10.13
C ILE A 264 -14.44 -23.27 -9.12
N GLU A 265 -13.82 -24.42 -8.91
CA GLU A 265 -14.33 -25.47 -8.02
C GLU A 265 -13.75 -25.36 -6.59
N GLU A 266 -14.17 -26.23 -5.68
CA GLU A 266 -13.68 -26.26 -4.29
C GLU A 266 -12.14 -26.40 -4.21
N GLU A 267 -11.55 -27.28 -5.02
CA GLU A 267 -10.09 -27.47 -5.06
C GLU A 267 -9.37 -26.20 -5.49
N ASP A 268 -9.94 -25.46 -6.44
CA ASP A 268 -9.42 -24.18 -6.92
C ASP A 268 -9.45 -23.11 -5.83
N VAL A 269 -10.55 -23.02 -5.08
CA VAL A 269 -10.67 -22.12 -3.92
C VAL A 269 -9.64 -22.46 -2.85
N ASN A 270 -9.44 -23.75 -2.56
CA ASN A 270 -8.40 -24.21 -1.64
C ASN A 270 -7.00 -23.84 -2.12
N THR A 271 -6.74 -23.95 -3.42
CA THR A 271 -5.48 -23.56 -4.04
C THR A 271 -5.24 -22.07 -3.93
N ILE A 272 -6.23 -21.22 -4.26
CA ILE A 272 -6.13 -19.75 -4.12
C ILE A 272 -5.85 -19.38 -2.66
N HIS A 273 -6.62 -19.92 -1.71
CA HIS A 273 -6.44 -19.65 -0.29
C HIS A 273 -5.04 -20.01 0.21
N SER A 274 -4.53 -21.18 -0.17
CA SER A 274 -3.20 -21.65 0.25
C SER A 274 -2.06 -20.86 -0.41
N ALA A 275 -2.18 -20.53 -1.69
CA ALA A 275 -1.19 -19.78 -2.42
C ALA A 275 -1.07 -18.33 -1.89
N THR A 276 -2.20 -17.67 -1.63
CA THR A 276 -2.22 -16.34 -1.03
C THR A 276 -1.68 -16.34 0.40
N ALA A 277 -2.07 -17.33 1.23
CA ALA A 277 -1.53 -17.50 2.58
C ALA A 277 0.00 -17.65 2.59
N ALA A 278 0.57 -18.39 1.64
CA ALA A 278 2.01 -18.59 1.55
C ALA A 278 2.76 -17.27 1.32
N VAL A 279 2.22 -16.34 0.52
CA VAL A 279 2.82 -15.00 0.33
C VAL A 279 2.63 -14.14 1.57
N LEU A 280 1.43 -14.12 2.15
CA LEU A 280 1.11 -13.33 3.34
C LEU A 280 1.97 -13.70 4.55
N THR A 281 2.38 -14.96 4.68
CA THR A 281 3.30 -15.40 5.74
C THR A 281 4.74 -14.94 5.56
N MET A 282 5.12 -14.46 4.36
CA MET A 282 6.46 -13.92 4.08
C MET A 282 6.54 -12.40 4.32
N LEU A 283 5.40 -11.76 4.50
CA LEU A 283 5.29 -10.35 4.82
C LEU A 283 5.46 -10.10 6.31
#